data_891acc30702205519c2ff2a6e4aa9482
#
_entry.id   891acc30702205519c2ff2a6e4aa9482
#
_cell.length_a   1.000
_cell.length_b   1.000
_cell.length_c   1.000
_cell.angle_alpha   90.00
_cell.angle_beta   90.00
_cell.angle_gamma   90.00
#
_symmetry.space_group_name_H-M   'P 1'
#
loop_
_entity.id
_entity.type
_entity.pdbx_description
1 polymer ?
#
loop_
_entity_poly.entity_id
_entity_poly.type
_entity_poly.pdbx_seq_one_letter_code
_entity_poly.pdbx_strand_id
1 'polypeptide(L)'
;MSRERTPLTEVPGRSADVVHLKKSAELAALLEAHKGERHAIVMQDYPDPDALSSAWAHKMIAAKFGIECCIIYEGRISHQENQALVQLTDIELLRYNEGDDLKQFDHTVFVDNQGTTSKLTDRFAAIDVKPLVIVDHHEIQDRIEAEFTDIRKIGATATIYTEYIREGLLVLKKTEPQKVMLATSLMHGIRSETSGLIRGGIEEMEAATFLTEFIDQSMLEDILSVKRSKQVMDVIRLALDNREIRDNYSISGVGYQRVEDRDSIPQAADFLLTEENVHTAIVYGIIVKGDREMVVGSMRTNKVTLNPDEFLKEALGATETGRYYGGGRRGAGGFEIPIGFLAGISDDELNRMKWHLYDELVKKKFFAKIGVGGPAQVSRSETGSLRLEE
;
A
#
# COMPACT_ATOMS: atom_id res chain seq x y z
N MET A 1 34.96 57.83 -6.75
CA MET A 1 34.23 57.11 -7.87
C MET A 1 32.96 56.49 -7.28
N SER A 2 31.91 57.25 -7.40
CA SER A 2 30.56 56.90 -6.94
C SER A 2 29.94 55.92 -7.93
N ARG A 3 29.45 54.76 -7.47
CA ARG A 3 28.62 53.86 -8.27
C ARG A 3 27.17 54.19 -8.01
N GLU A 4 26.53 54.75 -9.02
CA GLU A 4 25.09 54.96 -9.09
C GLU A 4 24.36 53.60 -9.06
N ARG A 5 23.32 53.52 -8.20
CA ARG A 5 22.35 52.41 -8.16
C ARG A 5 21.22 52.73 -9.15
N THR A 6 21.07 51.85 -10.13
CA THR A 6 19.92 51.87 -11.04
C THR A 6 18.64 51.46 -10.29
N PRO A 7 17.50 52.13 -10.44
CA PRO A 7 16.26 51.73 -9.78
C PRO A 7 15.65 50.50 -10.46
N LEU A 8 15.18 49.58 -9.65
CA LEU A 8 14.41 48.40 -10.07
C LEU A 8 13.09 48.87 -10.67
N THR A 9 12.86 48.49 -11.92
CA THR A 9 11.60 48.70 -12.64
C THR A 9 10.48 47.90 -12.00
N GLU A 10 9.37 48.54 -11.67
CA GLU A 10 8.11 47.97 -11.25
C GLU A 10 7.60 46.96 -12.31
N VAL A 11 7.24 45.74 -11.85
CA VAL A 11 6.54 44.74 -12.66
C VAL A 11 5.05 45.07 -12.61
N PRO A 12 4.38 45.37 -13.74
CA PRO A 12 2.95 45.66 -13.75
C PRO A 12 2.13 44.35 -13.69
N GLY A 13 1.09 44.37 -12.87
CA GLY A 13 -0.11 43.58 -13.09
C GLY A 13 -0.16 42.21 -12.44
N ARG A 14 -0.49 42.15 -11.14
CA ARG A 14 -1.25 41.01 -10.62
C ARG A 14 -2.64 41.05 -11.26
N SER A 15 -2.92 40.07 -12.12
CA SER A 15 -4.26 39.76 -12.59
C SER A 15 -5.17 39.46 -11.41
N ALA A 16 -6.46 39.81 -11.56
CA ALA A 16 -7.50 39.61 -10.56
C ALA A 16 -7.37 38.27 -9.82
N ASP A 17 -7.29 38.33 -8.50
CA ASP A 17 -7.32 37.19 -7.61
C ASP A 17 -8.63 36.42 -7.85
N VAL A 18 -8.56 35.35 -8.63
CA VAL A 18 -9.54 34.27 -8.51
C VAL A 18 -9.34 33.74 -7.11
N VAL A 19 -10.28 34.02 -6.21
CA VAL A 19 -10.30 33.46 -4.86
C VAL A 19 -10.51 31.95 -5.07
N HIS A 20 -9.42 31.19 -5.16
CA HIS A 20 -9.48 29.74 -5.06
C HIS A 20 -9.97 29.43 -3.65
N LEU A 21 -11.22 28.98 -3.53
CA LEU A 21 -11.73 28.41 -2.30
C LEU A 21 -10.75 27.33 -1.84
N LYS A 22 -10.45 27.31 -0.53
CA LYS A 22 -9.66 26.23 0.05
C LYS A 22 -10.39 24.90 -0.15
N LYS A 23 -9.67 23.83 -0.43
CA LYS A 23 -10.27 22.48 -0.61
C LYS A 23 -11.12 22.04 0.58
N SER A 24 -10.75 22.41 1.80
CA SER A 24 -11.59 22.20 2.98
C SER A 24 -12.95 22.89 2.90
N ALA A 25 -13.01 24.11 2.36
CA ALA A 25 -14.27 24.84 2.20
C ALA A 25 -15.14 24.24 1.09
N GLU A 26 -14.54 23.76 0.00
CA GLU A 26 -15.26 23.03 -1.06
C GLU A 26 -15.85 21.72 -0.50
N LEU A 27 -15.05 20.95 0.25
CA LEU A 27 -15.51 19.73 0.91
C LEU A 27 -16.64 20.02 1.91
N ALA A 28 -16.51 21.06 2.73
CA ALA A 28 -17.55 21.45 3.67
C ALA A 28 -18.88 21.77 2.98
N ALA A 29 -18.83 22.52 1.88
CA ALA A 29 -20.03 22.88 1.11
C ALA A 29 -20.70 21.63 0.50
N LEU A 30 -19.90 20.70 -0.02
CA LEU A 30 -20.42 19.45 -0.55
C LEU A 30 -21.09 18.61 0.56
N LEU A 31 -20.41 18.41 1.69
CA LEU A 31 -20.95 17.61 2.80
C LEU A 31 -22.25 18.23 3.37
N GLU A 32 -22.35 19.57 3.44
CA GLU A 32 -23.60 20.21 3.87
C GLU A 32 -24.75 19.96 2.89
N ALA A 33 -24.46 19.86 1.57
CA ALA A 33 -25.47 19.57 0.56
C ALA A 33 -25.98 18.11 0.64
N HIS A 34 -25.18 17.19 1.18
CA HIS A 34 -25.50 15.76 1.33
C HIS A 34 -25.89 15.36 2.74
N LYS A 35 -26.34 16.33 3.56
CA LYS A 35 -26.77 16.10 4.93
C LYS A 35 -27.91 15.06 5.03
N GLY A 36 -27.75 14.11 5.95
CA GLY A 36 -28.74 13.05 6.21
C GLY A 36 -28.53 11.80 5.38
N GLU A 37 -27.57 11.80 4.47
CA GLU A 37 -27.19 10.64 3.67
C GLU A 37 -26.33 9.65 4.44
N ARG A 38 -26.18 8.46 3.85
CA ARG A 38 -25.31 7.39 4.34
C ARG A 38 -24.24 7.07 3.30
N HIS A 39 -22.96 7.29 3.66
CA HIS A 39 -21.85 7.10 2.75
C HIS A 39 -21.00 5.86 3.10
N ALA A 40 -20.53 5.16 2.07
CA ALA A 40 -19.49 4.14 2.20
C ALA A 40 -18.11 4.75 1.97
N ILE A 41 -17.25 4.78 2.99
CA ILE A 41 -15.84 5.16 2.83
C ILE A 41 -15.07 3.93 2.40
N VAL A 42 -14.71 3.88 1.12
CA VAL A 42 -14.07 2.73 0.47
C VAL A 42 -12.57 2.84 0.58
N MET A 43 -11.96 1.89 1.29
CA MET A 43 -10.51 1.74 1.37
C MET A 43 -10.01 0.70 0.36
N GLN A 44 -8.70 0.67 0.16
CA GLN A 44 -8.02 -0.39 -0.59
C GLN A 44 -8.25 -1.78 0.05
N ASP A 45 -8.08 -2.87 -0.73
CA ASP A 45 -8.30 -4.24 -0.22
C ASP A 45 -7.36 -4.63 0.94
N TYR A 46 -6.19 -3.99 1.02
CA TYR A 46 -5.20 -4.19 2.08
C TYR A 46 -4.84 -2.84 2.73
N PRO A 47 -5.73 -2.32 3.61
CA PRO A 47 -5.55 -0.98 4.16
C PRO A 47 -4.29 -0.87 5.01
N ASP A 48 -3.57 0.21 4.82
CA ASP A 48 -2.43 0.62 5.62
C ASP A 48 -2.80 1.72 6.63
N PRO A 49 -1.87 2.21 7.46
CA PRO A 49 -2.17 3.24 8.45
C PRO A 49 -2.64 4.56 7.86
N ASP A 50 -2.21 4.91 6.65
CA ASP A 50 -2.65 6.12 5.95
C ASP A 50 -4.12 6.03 5.54
N ALA A 51 -4.50 4.94 4.86
CA ALA A 51 -5.89 4.67 4.50
C ALA A 51 -6.81 4.62 5.74
N LEU A 52 -6.38 3.90 6.79
CA LEU A 52 -7.17 3.74 8.02
C LEU A 52 -7.42 5.07 8.73
N SER A 53 -6.37 5.86 8.97
CA SER A 53 -6.47 7.12 9.68
C SER A 53 -7.22 8.19 8.89
N SER A 54 -7.01 8.24 7.59
CA SER A 54 -7.68 9.17 6.69
C SER A 54 -9.16 8.86 6.52
N ALA A 55 -9.53 7.57 6.40
CA ALA A 55 -10.92 7.14 6.38
C ALA A 55 -11.65 7.50 7.69
N TRP A 56 -10.97 7.31 8.82
CA TRP A 56 -11.55 7.70 10.12
C TRP A 56 -11.70 9.21 10.27
N ALA A 57 -10.72 9.99 9.80
CA ALA A 57 -10.83 11.45 9.76
C ALA A 57 -12.02 11.90 8.93
N HIS A 58 -12.21 11.31 7.73
CA HIS A 58 -13.38 11.60 6.89
C HIS A 58 -14.69 11.29 7.62
N LYS A 59 -14.82 10.09 8.23
CA LYS A 59 -15.99 9.69 9.02
C LYS A 59 -16.33 10.72 10.11
N MET A 60 -15.32 11.17 10.88
CA MET A 60 -15.52 12.16 11.94
C MET A 60 -15.87 13.55 11.42
N ILE A 61 -15.32 13.95 10.27
CA ILE A 61 -15.67 15.22 9.61
C ILE A 61 -17.12 15.14 9.11
N ALA A 62 -17.48 14.12 8.34
CA ALA A 62 -18.81 13.94 7.74
C ALA A 62 -19.92 13.88 8.82
N ALA A 63 -19.65 13.26 9.97
CA ALA A 63 -20.59 13.20 11.09
C ALA A 63 -20.99 14.59 11.61
N LYS A 64 -20.12 15.62 11.51
CA LYS A 64 -20.48 17.00 11.88
C LYS A 64 -21.51 17.63 10.94
N PHE A 65 -21.61 17.14 9.72
CA PHE A 65 -22.60 17.54 8.73
C PHE A 65 -23.86 16.66 8.76
N GLY A 66 -23.94 15.71 9.73
CA GLY A 66 -25.10 14.83 9.88
C GLY A 66 -25.14 13.71 8.85
N ILE A 67 -23.99 13.32 8.29
CA ILE A 67 -23.83 12.20 7.36
C ILE A 67 -23.37 10.98 8.16
N GLU A 68 -24.04 9.84 7.95
CA GLU A 68 -23.62 8.56 8.51
C GLU A 68 -22.58 7.92 7.58
N CYS A 69 -21.41 7.58 8.11
CA CYS A 69 -20.37 6.93 7.33
C CYS A 69 -19.99 5.55 7.85
N CYS A 70 -19.88 4.59 6.94
CA CYS A 70 -19.32 3.26 7.19
C CYS A 70 -17.97 3.13 6.47
N ILE A 71 -16.91 2.79 7.19
CA ILE A 71 -15.60 2.51 6.59
C ILE A 71 -15.60 1.06 6.15
N ILE A 72 -15.44 0.81 4.83
CA ILE A 72 -15.60 -0.52 4.23
C ILE A 72 -14.37 -0.93 3.39
N TYR A 73 -14.00 -2.23 3.47
CA TYR A 73 -12.94 -2.84 2.67
C TYR A 73 -13.26 -4.32 2.39
N GLU A 74 -12.71 -4.92 1.32
CA GLU A 74 -12.98 -6.33 0.98
C GLU A 74 -11.84 -7.28 1.36
N GLY A 75 -10.61 -6.82 1.41
CA GLY A 75 -9.43 -7.65 1.63
C GLY A 75 -9.16 -8.02 3.09
N ARG A 76 -7.98 -7.71 3.58
CA ARG A 76 -7.52 -8.06 4.92
C ARG A 76 -6.57 -7.01 5.49
N ILE A 77 -6.74 -6.72 6.78
CA ILE A 77 -5.74 -5.98 7.57
C ILE A 77 -4.82 -7.02 8.20
N SER A 78 -3.59 -7.10 7.72
CA SER A 78 -2.69 -8.21 8.02
C SER A 78 -1.38 -7.79 8.66
N HIS A 79 -0.90 -6.57 8.38
CA HIS A 79 0.30 -6.07 9.03
C HIS A 79 0.05 -5.84 10.52
N GLN A 80 0.99 -6.23 11.36
CA GLN A 80 0.80 -6.20 12.82
C GLN A 80 0.58 -4.80 13.36
N GLU A 81 1.29 -3.79 12.83
CA GLU A 81 1.09 -2.39 13.20
C GLU A 81 -0.31 -1.89 12.82
N ASN A 82 -0.84 -2.32 11.65
CA ASN A 82 -2.19 -1.95 11.22
C ASN A 82 -3.26 -2.61 12.11
N GLN A 83 -3.04 -3.86 12.52
CA GLN A 83 -3.91 -4.55 13.48
C GLN A 83 -3.87 -3.88 14.85
N ALA A 84 -2.69 -3.51 15.33
CA ALA A 84 -2.53 -2.79 16.59
C ALA A 84 -3.21 -1.41 16.53
N LEU A 85 -3.05 -0.68 15.43
CA LEU A 85 -3.73 0.59 15.22
C LEU A 85 -5.24 0.42 15.37
N VAL A 86 -5.85 -0.54 14.66
CA VAL A 86 -7.29 -0.79 14.73
C VAL A 86 -7.74 -1.21 16.13
N GLN A 87 -6.97 -2.09 16.80
CA GLN A 87 -7.31 -2.56 18.15
C GLN A 87 -7.21 -1.48 19.22
N LEU A 88 -6.15 -0.66 19.17
CA LEU A 88 -5.91 0.39 20.17
C LEU A 88 -6.82 1.61 19.98
N THR A 89 -7.29 1.85 18.76
CA THR A 89 -8.13 3.01 18.45
C THR A 89 -9.62 2.68 18.38
N ASP A 90 -9.98 1.39 18.41
CA ASP A 90 -11.35 0.91 18.27
C ASP A 90 -12.09 1.49 17.05
N ILE A 91 -11.36 1.64 15.93
CA ILE A 91 -11.94 2.12 14.68
C ILE A 91 -12.95 1.08 14.18
N GLU A 92 -14.20 1.51 14.01
CA GLU A 92 -15.26 0.68 13.45
C GLU A 92 -15.05 0.48 11.94
N LEU A 93 -14.77 -0.75 11.55
CA LEU A 93 -14.53 -1.16 10.17
C LEU A 93 -15.51 -2.26 9.77
N LEU A 94 -16.06 -2.14 8.57
CA LEU A 94 -16.87 -3.18 7.95
C LEU A 94 -16.00 -3.92 6.90
N ARG A 95 -15.69 -5.18 7.16
CA ARG A 95 -15.16 -6.04 6.13
C ARG A 95 -16.30 -6.59 5.31
N TYR A 96 -16.33 -6.24 4.03
CA TYR A 96 -17.36 -6.73 3.11
C TYR A 96 -17.29 -8.25 2.94
N ASN A 97 -18.44 -8.89 3.04
CA ASN A 97 -18.65 -10.28 2.69
C ASN A 97 -19.67 -10.38 1.56
N GLU A 98 -19.57 -11.43 0.74
CA GLU A 98 -20.49 -11.64 -0.35
C GLU A 98 -21.93 -11.81 0.22
N GLY A 99 -22.83 -10.93 -0.21
CA GLY A 99 -24.22 -10.87 0.29
C GLY A 99 -24.53 -9.69 1.20
N ASP A 100 -23.53 -8.92 1.66
CA ASP A 100 -23.78 -7.67 2.37
C ASP A 100 -24.49 -6.66 1.45
N ASP A 101 -25.49 -5.97 1.98
CA ASP A 101 -26.28 -5.00 1.23
C ASP A 101 -25.49 -3.68 1.05
N LEU A 102 -25.00 -3.47 -0.15
CA LEU A 102 -24.33 -2.22 -0.54
C LEU A 102 -25.31 -1.13 -1.00
N LYS A 103 -26.59 -1.45 -1.30
CA LYS A 103 -27.59 -0.47 -1.73
C LYS A 103 -28.07 0.44 -0.61
N GLN A 104 -27.69 0.15 0.64
CA GLN A 104 -27.97 0.97 1.79
C GLN A 104 -27.18 2.30 1.80
N PHE A 105 -26.20 2.47 0.92
CA PHE A 105 -25.38 3.68 0.80
C PHE A 105 -25.86 4.54 -0.35
N ASP A 106 -25.95 5.85 -0.12
CA ASP A 106 -26.32 6.83 -1.11
C ASP A 106 -25.12 7.15 -2.02
N HIS A 107 -23.93 7.27 -1.44
CA HIS A 107 -22.70 7.59 -2.15
C HIS A 107 -21.48 6.83 -1.60
N THR A 108 -20.42 6.79 -2.42
CA THR A 108 -19.09 6.30 -2.00
C THR A 108 -18.08 7.44 -1.86
N VAL A 109 -17.18 7.27 -0.92
CA VAL A 109 -16.04 8.14 -0.67
C VAL A 109 -14.77 7.30 -0.79
N PHE A 110 -13.87 7.65 -1.68
CA PHE A 110 -12.60 6.97 -1.86
C PHE A 110 -11.50 7.73 -1.14
N VAL A 111 -10.84 7.05 -0.22
CA VAL A 111 -9.77 7.62 0.61
C VAL A 111 -8.52 6.78 0.44
N ASP A 112 -7.42 7.44 0.14
CA ASP A 112 -6.11 6.83 -0.13
C ASP A 112 -6.14 5.82 -1.28
N ASN A 113 -7.08 5.98 -2.17
CA ASN A 113 -7.18 5.25 -3.43
C ASN A 113 -8.14 5.94 -4.40
N GLN A 114 -7.99 5.61 -5.69
CA GLN A 114 -8.81 6.13 -6.80
C GLN A 114 -9.59 4.99 -7.48
N GLY A 115 -9.98 3.95 -6.73
CA GLY A 115 -10.78 2.84 -7.21
C GLY A 115 -10.01 1.70 -7.90
N THR A 116 -8.70 1.79 -8.07
CA THR A 116 -7.90 0.74 -8.72
C THR A 116 -7.45 -0.37 -7.76
N THR A 117 -7.37 -0.07 -6.47
CA THR A 117 -6.86 -0.96 -5.42
C THR A 117 -7.97 -1.61 -4.58
N SER A 118 -9.24 -1.35 -4.91
CA SER A 118 -10.40 -1.92 -4.23
C SER A 118 -11.34 -2.61 -5.20
N LYS A 119 -11.72 -3.85 -4.91
CA LYS A 119 -12.73 -4.60 -5.66
C LYS A 119 -14.14 -4.06 -5.44
N LEU A 120 -14.36 -3.34 -4.34
CA LEU A 120 -15.62 -2.68 -4.05
C LEU A 120 -15.98 -1.63 -5.10
N THR A 121 -15.02 -1.06 -5.81
CA THR A 121 -15.25 -0.12 -6.91
C THR A 121 -16.21 -0.69 -7.96
N ASP A 122 -15.93 -1.89 -8.44
CA ASP A 122 -16.79 -2.53 -9.47
C ASP A 122 -18.14 -2.97 -8.88
N ARG A 123 -18.19 -3.35 -7.60
CA ARG A 123 -19.42 -3.74 -6.92
C ARG A 123 -20.37 -2.56 -6.75
N PHE A 124 -19.87 -1.39 -6.31
CA PHE A 124 -20.67 -0.16 -6.20
C PHE A 124 -21.10 0.36 -7.58
N ALA A 125 -20.22 0.31 -8.57
CA ALA A 125 -20.55 0.68 -9.94
C ALA A 125 -21.69 -0.19 -10.52
N ALA A 126 -21.70 -1.50 -10.24
CA ALA A 126 -22.72 -2.42 -10.71
C ALA A 126 -24.11 -2.14 -10.15
N ILE A 127 -24.24 -1.44 -9.04
CA ILE A 127 -25.51 -1.07 -8.38
C ILE A 127 -25.81 0.43 -8.49
N ASP A 128 -25.02 1.18 -9.25
CA ASP A 128 -25.17 2.61 -9.54
C ASP A 128 -25.03 3.55 -8.32
N VAL A 129 -24.31 3.13 -7.26
CA VAL A 129 -23.91 4.01 -6.16
C VAL A 129 -22.69 4.83 -6.61
N LYS A 130 -22.86 6.15 -6.69
CA LYS A 130 -21.88 7.06 -7.32
C LYS A 130 -20.76 7.47 -6.35
N PRO A 131 -19.53 7.65 -6.86
CA PRO A 131 -18.47 8.30 -6.09
C PRO A 131 -18.80 9.79 -5.87
N LEU A 132 -18.75 10.21 -4.60
CA LEU A 132 -18.95 11.61 -4.22
C LEU A 132 -17.61 12.32 -3.97
N VAL A 133 -16.68 11.66 -3.31
CA VAL A 133 -15.41 12.22 -2.87
C VAL A 133 -14.25 11.29 -3.21
N ILE A 134 -13.16 11.87 -3.70
CA ILE A 134 -11.83 11.23 -3.80
C ILE A 134 -10.82 12.12 -3.08
N VAL A 135 -10.11 11.57 -2.10
CA VAL A 135 -8.94 12.23 -1.47
C VAL A 135 -7.77 11.25 -1.48
N ASP A 136 -6.67 11.63 -2.15
CA ASP A 136 -5.56 10.72 -2.36
C ASP A 136 -4.23 11.48 -2.58
N HIS A 137 -3.09 10.81 -2.35
CA HIS A 137 -1.76 11.34 -2.58
C HIS A 137 -0.97 10.60 -3.69
N HIS A 138 -1.55 9.56 -4.26
CA HIS A 138 -0.94 8.78 -5.34
C HIS A 138 -0.98 9.51 -6.69
N GLU A 139 -0.24 8.99 -7.68
CA GLU A 139 -0.34 9.48 -9.06
C GLU A 139 -1.78 9.33 -9.58
N ILE A 140 -2.21 10.29 -10.41
CA ILE A 140 -3.58 10.34 -10.94
C ILE A 140 -3.90 9.06 -11.73
N GLN A 141 -5.06 8.48 -11.43
CA GLN A 141 -5.57 7.27 -12.05
C GLN A 141 -7.00 7.53 -12.55
N ASP A 142 -7.21 7.53 -13.85
CA ASP A 142 -8.52 7.83 -14.49
C ASP A 142 -9.48 6.63 -14.39
N ARG A 143 -9.72 6.11 -13.17
CA ARG A 143 -10.58 4.95 -12.95
C ARG A 143 -12.02 5.31 -12.61
N ILE A 144 -12.20 6.33 -11.80
CA ILE A 144 -13.49 6.84 -11.32
C ILE A 144 -13.51 8.36 -11.32
N GLU A 145 -14.69 8.94 -11.47
CA GLU A 145 -14.93 10.36 -11.34
C GLU A 145 -15.80 10.62 -10.12
N ALA A 146 -15.54 11.70 -9.37
CA ALA A 146 -16.29 12.11 -8.20
C ALA A 146 -16.61 13.61 -8.26
N GLU A 147 -17.63 14.04 -7.51
CA GLU A 147 -18.01 15.46 -7.46
C GLU A 147 -16.94 16.32 -6.80
N PHE A 148 -16.25 15.78 -5.80
CA PHE A 148 -15.10 16.40 -5.17
C PHE A 148 -13.86 15.53 -5.33
N THR A 149 -12.78 16.14 -5.79
CA THR A 149 -11.49 15.46 -5.94
C THR A 149 -10.38 16.34 -5.37
N ASP A 150 -9.60 15.76 -4.45
CA ASP A 150 -8.37 16.36 -3.95
C ASP A 150 -7.24 15.34 -4.01
N ILE A 151 -6.51 15.35 -5.12
CA ILE A 151 -5.37 14.46 -5.36
C ILE A 151 -4.11 15.33 -5.41
N ARG A 152 -3.19 15.10 -4.49
CA ARG A 152 -1.96 15.90 -4.34
C ARG A 152 -0.73 15.01 -4.28
N LYS A 153 0.33 15.43 -4.94
CA LYS A 153 1.63 14.75 -4.85
C LYS A 153 2.38 15.18 -3.58
N ILE A 154 1.94 14.66 -2.44
CA ILE A 154 2.50 14.87 -1.10
C ILE A 154 2.81 13.52 -0.44
N GLY A 155 3.32 13.51 0.79
CA GLY A 155 3.81 12.31 1.45
C GLY A 155 2.74 11.33 1.92
N ALA A 156 1.51 11.81 2.24
CA ALA A 156 0.44 10.97 2.77
C ALA A 156 -0.94 11.62 2.60
N THR A 157 -1.98 10.82 2.45
CA THR A 157 -3.39 11.27 2.47
C THR A 157 -3.77 11.81 3.85
N ALA A 158 -3.20 11.25 4.93
CA ALA A 158 -3.36 11.75 6.29
C ALA A 158 -2.87 13.20 6.46
N THR A 159 -1.89 13.65 5.66
CA THR A 159 -1.47 15.05 5.62
C THR A 159 -2.60 15.94 5.12
N ILE A 160 -3.32 15.54 4.06
CA ILE A 160 -4.47 16.28 3.51
C ILE A 160 -5.59 16.40 4.55
N TYR A 161 -5.95 15.30 5.20
CA TYR A 161 -6.97 15.32 6.25
C TYR A 161 -6.54 16.13 7.48
N THR A 162 -5.25 16.11 7.84
CA THR A 162 -4.73 16.96 8.92
C THR A 162 -4.85 18.45 8.56
N GLU A 163 -4.63 18.82 7.29
CA GLU A 163 -4.85 20.18 6.81
C GLU A 163 -6.32 20.58 6.94
N TYR A 164 -7.27 19.73 6.50
CA TYR A 164 -8.70 19.98 6.67
C TYR A 164 -9.10 20.20 8.14
N ILE A 165 -8.52 19.42 9.04
CA ILE A 165 -8.75 19.56 10.49
C ILE A 165 -8.16 20.88 10.98
N ARG A 166 -6.94 21.23 10.61
CA ARG A 166 -6.27 22.49 10.95
C ARG A 166 -7.05 23.69 10.44
N GLU A 167 -7.71 23.56 9.28
CA GLU A 167 -8.57 24.59 8.68
C GLU A 167 -9.99 24.64 9.28
N GLY A 168 -10.31 23.80 10.25
CA GLY A 168 -11.51 23.89 11.09
C GLY A 168 -12.62 22.91 10.77
N LEU A 169 -12.45 21.97 9.82
CA LEU A 169 -13.50 20.97 9.55
C LEU A 169 -13.76 20.06 10.76
N LEU A 170 -12.76 19.84 11.60
CA LEU A 170 -12.90 19.14 12.88
C LEU A 170 -12.02 19.82 13.92
N VAL A 171 -12.54 20.01 15.15
CA VAL A 171 -11.76 20.57 16.25
C VAL A 171 -11.21 19.43 17.10
N LEU A 172 -9.89 19.29 17.17
CA LEU A 172 -9.24 18.34 18.06
C LEU A 172 -9.21 18.91 19.49
N LYS A 173 -9.38 18.02 20.48
CA LYS A 173 -9.30 18.36 21.92
C LYS A 173 -8.68 17.21 22.68
N LYS A 174 -7.72 17.53 23.55
CA LYS A 174 -7.04 16.53 24.43
C LYS A 174 -7.98 15.86 25.42
N THR A 175 -9.12 16.48 25.74
CA THR A 175 -10.12 15.97 26.68
C THR A 175 -11.08 14.97 26.03
N GLU A 176 -11.05 14.78 24.72
CA GLU A 176 -11.93 13.88 23.98
C GLU A 176 -11.11 12.68 23.48
N PRO A 177 -11.21 11.48 24.11
CA PRO A 177 -10.34 10.34 23.79
C PRO A 177 -10.34 9.97 22.30
N GLN A 178 -11.49 9.95 21.65
CA GLN A 178 -11.59 9.64 20.21
C GLN A 178 -10.81 10.62 19.35
N LYS A 179 -10.73 11.89 19.72
CA LYS A 179 -9.95 12.89 18.97
C LYS A 179 -8.45 12.76 19.20
N VAL A 180 -8.05 12.34 20.39
CA VAL A 180 -6.66 11.99 20.71
C VAL A 180 -6.24 10.76 19.89
N MET A 181 -7.07 9.73 19.89
CA MET A 181 -6.84 8.51 19.09
C MET A 181 -6.76 8.83 17.59
N LEU A 182 -7.67 9.67 17.07
CA LEU A 182 -7.62 10.11 15.68
C LEU A 182 -6.31 10.85 15.36
N ALA A 183 -5.92 11.80 16.20
CA ALA A 183 -4.66 12.54 16.01
C ALA A 183 -3.43 11.60 16.01
N THR A 184 -3.43 10.61 16.92
CA THR A 184 -2.38 9.58 17.00
C THR A 184 -2.36 8.71 15.74
N SER A 185 -3.55 8.32 15.23
CA SER A 185 -3.69 7.54 13.99
C SER A 185 -3.18 8.31 12.77
N LEU A 186 -3.56 9.59 12.63
CA LEU A 186 -3.08 10.45 11.53
C LEU A 186 -1.57 10.63 11.59
N MET A 187 -1.00 10.85 12.78
CA MET A 187 0.45 10.90 12.97
C MET A 187 1.12 9.60 12.51
N HIS A 188 0.53 8.43 12.83
CA HIS A 188 1.05 7.14 12.40
C HIS A 188 0.93 6.97 10.89
N GLY A 189 -0.20 7.37 10.27
CA GLY A 189 -0.38 7.36 8.82
C GLY A 189 0.70 8.17 8.09
N ILE A 190 0.91 9.43 8.50
CA ILE A 190 1.97 10.29 7.95
C ILE A 190 3.35 9.63 8.12
N ARG A 191 3.66 9.08 9.30
CA ARG A 191 4.96 8.46 9.58
C ARG A 191 5.20 7.19 8.76
N SER A 192 4.19 6.36 8.54
CA SER A 192 4.30 5.11 7.77
C SER A 192 4.66 5.39 6.31
N GLU A 193 3.98 6.32 5.66
CA GLU A 193 4.22 6.65 4.25
C GLU A 193 5.54 7.41 4.04
N THR A 194 5.96 8.19 5.01
CA THR A 194 7.17 9.02 4.91
C THR A 194 8.42 8.42 5.54
N SER A 195 8.40 7.13 5.88
CA SER A 195 9.52 6.45 6.57
C SER A 195 9.94 7.17 7.86
N GLY A 196 8.97 7.47 8.72
CA GLY A 196 9.20 8.19 9.98
C GLY A 196 9.51 9.68 9.80
N LEU A 197 8.96 10.31 8.76
CA LEU A 197 9.16 11.69 8.32
C LEU A 197 10.48 11.94 7.53
N ILE A 198 11.32 10.93 7.34
CA ILE A 198 12.59 11.08 6.58
C ILE A 198 12.32 11.48 5.12
N ARG A 199 11.20 11.03 4.55
CA ARG A 199 10.78 11.35 3.17
C ARG A 199 9.66 12.40 3.12
N GLY A 200 9.28 12.99 4.26
CA GLY A 200 8.25 14.01 4.33
C GLY A 200 8.74 15.36 3.78
N GLY A 201 7.83 16.10 3.16
CA GLY A 201 8.00 17.48 2.76
C GLY A 201 7.64 18.47 3.88
N ILE A 202 7.44 19.72 3.50
CA ILE A 202 7.05 20.78 4.44
C ILE A 202 5.64 20.50 4.97
N GLU A 203 4.75 20.02 4.13
CA GLU A 203 3.35 19.72 4.44
C GLU A 203 3.24 18.67 5.55
N GLU A 204 4.04 17.57 5.47
CA GLU A 204 4.09 16.52 6.49
C GLU A 204 4.67 17.01 7.79
N MET A 205 5.70 17.87 7.73
CA MET A 205 6.31 18.47 8.94
C MET A 205 5.34 19.40 9.65
N GLU A 206 4.60 20.23 8.91
CA GLU A 206 3.57 21.10 9.46
C GLU A 206 2.40 20.30 10.05
N ALA A 207 1.93 19.27 9.36
CA ALA A 207 0.89 18.36 9.83
C ALA A 207 1.33 17.64 11.12
N ALA A 208 2.53 17.07 11.13
CA ALA A 208 3.09 16.40 12.31
C ALA A 208 3.26 17.37 13.50
N THR A 209 3.72 18.59 13.24
CA THR A 209 3.84 19.64 14.28
C THR A 209 2.48 19.95 14.90
N PHE A 210 1.44 20.13 14.07
CA PHE A 210 0.09 20.38 14.57
C PHE A 210 -0.45 19.21 15.37
N LEU A 211 -0.31 17.96 14.86
CA LEU A 211 -0.80 16.75 15.53
C LEU A 211 -0.10 16.48 16.85
N THR A 212 1.20 16.84 16.99
CA THR A 212 2.01 16.62 18.22
C THR A 212 1.35 17.19 19.47
N GLU A 213 0.53 18.24 19.33
CA GLU A 213 -0.21 18.77 20.47
C GLU A 213 -1.30 17.83 20.97
N PHE A 214 -1.83 16.92 20.15
CA PHE A 214 -3.04 16.15 20.43
C PHE A 214 -2.82 14.65 20.57
N ILE A 215 -1.66 14.12 20.15
CA ILE A 215 -1.37 12.69 20.15
C ILE A 215 -1.20 12.12 21.57
N ASP A 216 -1.47 10.83 21.70
CA ASP A 216 -1.01 9.98 22.79
C ASP A 216 0.31 9.30 22.37
N GLN A 217 1.41 9.77 22.95
CA GLN A 217 2.75 9.26 22.62
C GLN A 217 2.92 7.80 23.03
N SER A 218 2.35 7.39 24.18
CA SER A 218 2.45 5.99 24.64
C SER A 218 1.72 5.06 23.69
N MET A 219 0.53 5.44 23.24
CA MET A 219 -0.23 4.68 22.23
C MET A 219 0.53 4.58 20.90
N LEU A 220 1.17 5.67 20.46
CA LEU A 220 1.98 5.65 19.24
C LEU A 220 3.20 4.72 19.40
N GLU A 221 3.86 4.73 20.55
CA GLU A 221 4.95 3.81 20.88
C GLU A 221 4.46 2.35 20.88
N ASP A 222 3.31 2.07 21.46
CA ASP A 222 2.70 0.73 21.48
C ASP A 222 2.44 0.22 20.06
N ILE A 223 1.88 1.05 19.18
CA ILE A 223 1.65 0.71 17.77
C ILE A 223 2.98 0.38 17.07
N LEU A 224 3.99 1.23 17.24
CA LEU A 224 5.29 1.09 16.57
C LEU A 224 6.15 -0.04 17.13
N SER A 225 5.93 -0.45 18.39
CA SER A 225 6.69 -1.50 19.08
C SER A 225 6.08 -2.88 18.99
N VAL A 226 5.03 -3.07 18.18
CA VAL A 226 4.36 -4.36 18.03
C VAL A 226 5.35 -5.43 17.57
N LYS A 227 5.43 -6.49 18.37
CA LYS A 227 6.36 -7.59 18.12
C LYS A 227 5.87 -8.45 16.97
N ARG A 228 6.80 -8.91 16.15
CA ARG A 228 6.50 -9.88 15.09
C ARG A 228 5.98 -11.17 15.70
N SER A 229 4.96 -11.76 15.07
CA SER A 229 4.42 -13.04 15.50
C SER A 229 5.48 -14.16 15.34
N LYS A 230 5.27 -15.28 16.04
CA LYS A 230 6.13 -16.45 15.88
C LYS A 230 6.18 -16.90 14.41
N GLN A 231 5.06 -16.88 13.73
CA GLN A 231 4.95 -17.26 12.31
C GLN A 231 5.84 -16.39 11.41
N VAL A 232 5.78 -15.07 11.61
CA VAL A 232 6.66 -14.13 10.88
C VAL A 232 8.13 -14.42 11.19
N MET A 233 8.48 -14.66 12.45
CA MET A 233 9.85 -15.00 12.85
C MET A 233 10.32 -16.33 12.25
N ASP A 234 9.45 -17.33 12.14
CA ASP A 234 9.76 -18.61 11.50
C ASP A 234 10.02 -18.43 10.00
N VAL A 235 9.23 -17.61 9.32
CA VAL A 235 9.45 -17.29 7.89
C VAL A 235 10.72 -16.47 7.68
N ILE A 236 11.02 -15.49 8.55
CA ILE A 236 12.29 -14.75 8.52
C ILE A 236 13.48 -15.71 8.69
N ARG A 237 13.41 -16.65 9.63
CA ARG A 237 14.44 -17.67 9.81
C ARG A 237 14.64 -18.50 8.55
N LEU A 238 13.56 -19.01 7.93
CA LEU A 238 13.64 -19.73 6.66
C LEU A 238 14.25 -18.87 5.55
N ALA A 239 13.87 -17.60 5.50
CA ALA A 239 14.41 -16.66 4.52
C ALA A 239 15.92 -16.43 4.72
N LEU A 240 16.37 -16.32 5.96
CA LEU A 240 17.80 -16.22 6.29
C LEU A 240 18.57 -17.51 5.94
N ASP A 241 18.01 -18.67 6.25
CA ASP A 241 18.65 -19.96 6.01
C ASP A 241 18.82 -20.26 4.50
N ASN A 242 17.84 -19.85 3.69
CA ASN A 242 17.77 -20.20 2.26
C ASN A 242 18.20 -19.08 1.31
N ARG A 243 18.64 -17.92 1.85
CA ARG A 243 18.99 -16.79 0.99
C ARG A 243 20.25 -17.03 0.17
N GLU A 244 20.19 -16.61 -1.06
CA GLU A 244 21.35 -16.48 -1.94
C GLU A 244 21.61 -15.01 -2.22
N ILE A 245 22.83 -14.55 -1.92
CA ILE A 245 23.23 -13.16 -2.15
C ILE A 245 24.17 -13.14 -3.35
N ARG A 246 23.77 -12.41 -4.40
CA ARG A 246 24.61 -12.14 -5.58
C ARG A 246 24.39 -10.70 -6.04
N ASP A 247 25.46 -9.99 -6.33
CA ASP A 247 25.43 -8.60 -6.78
C ASP A 247 24.52 -7.69 -5.93
N ASN A 248 24.60 -7.85 -4.59
CA ASN A 248 23.78 -7.12 -3.60
C ASN A 248 22.27 -7.40 -3.68
N TYR A 249 21.85 -8.46 -4.38
CA TYR A 249 20.49 -9.01 -4.33
C TYR A 249 20.45 -10.21 -3.38
N SER A 250 19.53 -10.19 -2.42
CA SER A 250 19.24 -11.31 -1.55
C SER A 250 17.94 -11.97 -2.02
N ILE A 251 18.03 -13.21 -2.51
CA ILE A 251 16.88 -13.95 -3.06
C ILE A 251 16.68 -15.20 -2.22
N SER A 252 15.45 -15.39 -1.71
CA SER A 252 15.15 -16.49 -0.80
C SER A 252 13.78 -17.11 -1.01
N GLY A 253 13.74 -18.44 -1.07
CA GLY A 253 12.53 -19.24 -1.04
C GLY A 253 12.20 -19.72 0.37
N VAL A 254 10.95 -19.58 0.81
CA VAL A 254 10.50 -19.95 2.17
C VAL A 254 9.57 -21.16 2.19
N GLY A 255 9.51 -21.94 1.11
CA GLY A 255 8.72 -23.15 1.03
C GLY A 255 7.21 -22.90 0.95
N TYR A 256 6.45 -23.89 1.41
CA TYR A 256 5.00 -23.80 1.52
C TYR A 256 4.59 -22.95 2.72
N GLN A 257 3.68 -22.02 2.49
CA GLN A 257 3.10 -21.15 3.51
C GLN A 257 1.57 -21.22 3.47
N ARG A 258 0.92 -21.06 4.61
CA ARG A 258 -0.55 -20.96 4.67
C ARG A 258 -1.00 -19.61 4.15
N VAL A 259 -2.24 -19.54 3.68
CA VAL A 259 -2.82 -18.27 3.20
C VAL A 259 -2.85 -17.19 4.29
N GLU A 260 -3.01 -17.59 5.55
CA GLU A 260 -3.01 -16.71 6.72
C GLU A 260 -1.63 -16.09 6.96
N ASP A 261 -0.57 -16.80 6.59
CA ASP A 261 0.82 -16.40 6.82
C ASP A 261 1.43 -15.67 5.58
N ARG A 262 0.63 -15.39 4.55
CA ARG A 262 1.07 -14.74 3.31
C ARG A 262 1.86 -13.45 3.56
N ASP A 263 1.43 -12.63 4.53
CA ASP A 263 2.05 -11.35 4.82
C ASP A 263 3.39 -11.46 5.58
N SER A 264 3.77 -12.65 6.00
CA SER A 264 5.13 -12.91 6.48
C SER A 264 6.19 -12.82 5.38
N ILE A 265 5.81 -13.05 4.11
CA ILE A 265 6.71 -12.98 2.95
C ILE A 265 7.25 -11.55 2.74
N PRO A 266 6.41 -10.51 2.61
CA PRO A 266 6.92 -9.14 2.53
C PRO A 266 7.69 -8.69 3.77
N GLN A 267 7.28 -9.10 4.98
CA GLN A 267 8.01 -8.78 6.22
C GLN A 267 9.41 -9.44 6.26
N ALA A 268 9.55 -10.64 5.70
CA ALA A 268 10.85 -11.28 5.56
C ALA A 268 11.71 -10.56 4.51
N ALA A 269 11.13 -10.06 3.42
CA ALA A 269 11.85 -9.26 2.43
C ALA A 269 12.34 -7.92 3.03
N ASP A 270 11.49 -7.24 3.83
CA ASP A 270 11.87 -6.04 4.56
C ASP A 270 13.03 -6.32 5.54
N PHE A 271 12.99 -7.49 6.22
CA PHE A 271 14.06 -7.89 7.13
C PHE A 271 15.37 -8.15 6.40
N LEU A 272 15.36 -8.93 5.29
CA LEU A 272 16.56 -9.20 4.50
C LEU A 272 17.18 -7.94 3.88
N LEU A 273 16.37 -6.92 3.61
CA LEU A 273 16.87 -5.63 3.11
C LEU A 273 17.72 -4.86 4.15
N THR A 274 17.65 -5.24 5.43
CA THR A 274 18.49 -4.63 6.49
C THR A 274 19.89 -5.21 6.55
N GLU A 275 20.18 -6.27 5.79
CA GLU A 275 21.50 -6.90 5.76
C GLU A 275 22.53 -6.01 5.04
N GLU A 276 23.73 -5.94 5.58
CA GLU A 276 24.82 -5.15 4.99
C GLU A 276 25.13 -5.60 3.55
N ASN A 277 25.33 -4.63 2.67
CA ASN A 277 25.56 -4.85 1.23
C ASN A 277 24.38 -5.46 0.45
N VAL A 278 23.18 -5.50 1.00
CA VAL A 278 21.95 -5.87 0.29
C VAL A 278 21.18 -4.59 -0.06
N HIS A 279 20.99 -4.34 -1.35
CA HIS A 279 20.14 -3.23 -1.80
C HIS A 279 18.78 -3.68 -2.32
N THR A 280 18.60 -5.00 -2.55
CA THR A 280 17.33 -5.57 -3.03
C THR A 280 17.13 -6.95 -2.43
N ALA A 281 15.99 -7.15 -1.79
CA ALA A 281 15.59 -8.43 -1.23
C ALA A 281 14.33 -8.96 -1.94
N ILE A 282 14.34 -10.24 -2.30
CA ILE A 282 13.21 -10.94 -2.91
C ILE A 282 12.95 -12.20 -2.10
N VAL A 283 11.76 -12.29 -1.50
CA VAL A 283 11.31 -13.47 -0.75
C VAL A 283 10.05 -14.01 -1.37
N TYR A 284 9.93 -15.33 -1.51
CA TYR A 284 8.78 -15.98 -2.10
C TYR A 284 8.52 -17.35 -1.50
N GLY A 285 7.26 -17.80 -1.61
CA GLY A 285 6.84 -19.13 -1.17
C GLY A 285 5.60 -19.59 -1.93
N ILE A 286 5.23 -20.86 -1.79
CA ILE A 286 3.98 -21.38 -2.32
C ILE A 286 2.87 -21.17 -1.29
N ILE A 287 1.83 -20.46 -1.67
CA ILE A 287 0.60 -20.28 -0.89
C ILE A 287 -0.45 -21.25 -1.37
N VAL A 288 -1.02 -22.00 -0.43
CA VAL A 288 -2.11 -22.96 -0.69
C VAL A 288 -3.44 -22.36 -0.23
N LYS A 289 -4.41 -22.28 -1.14
CA LYS A 289 -5.77 -21.83 -0.85
C LYS A 289 -6.78 -22.80 -1.46
N GLY A 290 -7.27 -23.75 -0.65
CA GLY A 290 -8.08 -24.87 -1.15
C GLY A 290 -7.28 -25.69 -2.16
N ASP A 291 -7.85 -25.93 -3.35
CA ASP A 291 -7.19 -26.67 -4.43
C ASP A 291 -6.26 -25.79 -5.29
N ARG A 292 -6.10 -24.53 -4.96
CA ARG A 292 -5.25 -23.60 -5.70
C ARG A 292 -3.94 -23.38 -4.99
N GLU A 293 -2.87 -23.46 -5.76
CA GLU A 293 -1.52 -23.15 -5.31
C GLU A 293 -0.92 -22.07 -6.18
N MET A 294 -0.22 -21.13 -5.56
CA MET A 294 0.44 -20.02 -6.24
C MET A 294 1.80 -19.76 -5.62
N VAL A 295 2.82 -19.53 -6.44
CA VAL A 295 4.04 -18.90 -5.96
C VAL A 295 3.74 -17.42 -5.74
N VAL A 296 3.85 -16.97 -4.51
CA VAL A 296 3.67 -15.57 -4.12
C VAL A 296 5.00 -15.04 -3.63
N GLY A 297 5.38 -13.85 -4.12
CA GLY A 297 6.63 -13.25 -3.70
C GLY A 297 6.53 -11.74 -3.52
N SER A 298 7.48 -11.23 -2.75
CA SER A 298 7.64 -9.81 -2.47
C SER A 298 9.07 -9.39 -2.74
N MET A 299 9.21 -8.24 -3.37
CA MET A 299 10.47 -7.56 -3.61
C MET A 299 10.51 -6.25 -2.84
N ARG A 300 11.65 -5.96 -2.21
CA ARG A 300 11.96 -4.70 -1.56
C ARG A 300 13.30 -4.19 -2.05
N THR A 301 13.40 -2.89 -2.29
CA THR A 301 14.67 -2.30 -2.74
C THR A 301 14.84 -0.87 -2.24
N ASN A 302 16.07 -0.53 -1.87
CA ASN A 302 16.50 0.84 -1.61
C ASN A 302 17.35 1.41 -2.75
N LYS A 303 17.57 0.64 -3.83
CA LYS A 303 18.29 1.07 -5.03
C LYS A 303 17.42 2.01 -5.86
N VAL A 304 17.73 3.30 -5.84
CA VAL A 304 16.94 4.35 -6.49
C VAL A 304 16.78 4.15 -8.00
N THR A 305 17.79 3.56 -8.65
CA THR A 305 17.81 3.32 -10.11
C THR A 305 17.07 2.06 -10.53
N LEU A 306 16.52 1.27 -9.60
CA LEU A 306 15.80 0.05 -9.88
C LEU A 306 14.30 0.32 -9.82
N ASN A 307 13.60 0.09 -10.93
CA ASN A 307 12.16 0.12 -11.00
C ASN A 307 11.61 -1.30 -10.74
N PRO A 308 10.97 -1.58 -9.57
CA PRO A 308 10.45 -2.91 -9.27
C PRO A 308 9.39 -3.39 -10.25
N ASP A 309 8.57 -2.49 -10.80
CA ASP A 309 7.53 -2.83 -11.76
C ASP A 309 8.12 -3.42 -13.06
N GLU A 310 9.06 -2.70 -13.67
CA GLU A 310 9.75 -3.15 -14.89
C GLU A 310 10.57 -4.41 -14.61
N PHE A 311 11.32 -4.43 -13.51
CA PHE A 311 12.16 -5.55 -13.14
C PHE A 311 11.37 -6.86 -13.02
N LEU A 312 10.23 -6.86 -12.31
CA LEU A 312 9.40 -8.04 -12.11
C LEU A 312 8.71 -8.48 -13.42
N LYS A 313 8.21 -7.53 -14.23
CA LYS A 313 7.58 -7.82 -15.53
C LYS A 313 8.56 -8.49 -16.49
N GLU A 314 9.77 -7.97 -16.57
CA GLU A 314 10.81 -8.51 -17.45
C GLU A 314 11.39 -9.84 -16.95
N ALA A 315 11.59 -9.99 -15.63
CA ALA A 315 12.10 -11.23 -15.06
C ALA A 315 11.12 -12.41 -15.16
N LEU A 316 9.84 -12.15 -14.87
CA LEU A 316 8.84 -13.19 -14.72
C LEU A 316 7.95 -13.36 -15.97
N GLY A 317 7.77 -12.30 -16.77
CA GLY A 317 6.91 -12.28 -17.94
C GLY A 317 5.43 -12.14 -17.62
N ALA A 318 4.59 -12.58 -18.58
CA ALA A 318 3.14 -12.48 -18.53
C ALA A 318 2.47 -13.81 -18.89
N THR A 319 1.19 -13.91 -18.57
CA THR A 319 0.30 -15.01 -19.00
C THR A 319 0.04 -14.95 -20.50
N GLU A 320 -0.53 -16.00 -21.06
CA GLU A 320 -1.00 -16.04 -22.47
C GLU A 320 -2.01 -14.93 -22.79
N THR A 321 -2.75 -14.45 -21.79
CA THR A 321 -3.70 -13.34 -21.92
C THR A 321 -3.04 -11.96 -21.79
N GLY A 322 -1.72 -11.89 -21.67
CA GLY A 322 -0.96 -10.64 -21.53
C GLY A 322 -0.91 -10.03 -20.13
N ARG A 323 -1.49 -10.67 -19.12
CA ARG A 323 -1.41 -10.21 -17.73
C ARG A 323 -0.04 -10.56 -17.15
N TYR A 324 0.71 -9.57 -16.67
CA TYR A 324 2.00 -9.79 -16.00
C TYR A 324 1.85 -10.55 -14.69
N TYR A 325 2.84 -11.41 -14.38
CA TYR A 325 2.89 -12.15 -13.11
C TYR A 325 3.28 -11.27 -11.93
N GLY A 326 3.98 -10.17 -12.17
CA GLY A 326 4.42 -9.26 -11.14
C GLY A 326 4.33 -7.81 -11.57
N GLY A 327 4.45 -6.93 -10.59
CA GLY A 327 4.48 -5.49 -10.75
C GLY A 327 4.86 -4.80 -9.45
N GLY A 328 4.95 -3.48 -9.48
CA GLY A 328 5.36 -2.78 -8.29
C GLY A 328 5.27 -1.27 -8.38
N ARG A 329 5.73 -0.63 -7.32
CA ARG A 329 5.92 0.82 -7.18
C ARG A 329 7.34 1.09 -6.71
N ARG A 330 7.72 2.35 -6.60
CA ARG A 330 9.05 2.72 -6.09
C ARG A 330 9.35 2.04 -4.75
N GLY A 331 10.43 1.28 -4.69
CA GLY A 331 10.93 0.61 -3.49
C GLY A 331 10.29 -0.73 -3.17
N ALA A 332 9.15 -1.09 -3.76
CA ALA A 332 8.46 -2.34 -3.46
C ALA A 332 7.78 -2.95 -4.70
N GLY A 333 7.74 -4.28 -4.75
CA GLY A 333 7.02 -5.02 -5.77
C GLY A 333 6.49 -6.34 -5.24
N GLY A 334 5.56 -6.95 -5.97
CA GLY A 334 5.01 -8.25 -5.66
C GLY A 334 4.73 -9.06 -6.91
N PHE A 335 4.64 -10.37 -6.76
CA PHE A 335 4.30 -11.26 -7.87
C PHE A 335 3.50 -12.47 -7.41
N GLU A 336 2.70 -12.99 -8.34
CA GLU A 336 1.89 -14.19 -8.18
C GLU A 336 1.95 -15.03 -9.44
N ILE A 337 2.42 -16.29 -9.30
CA ILE A 337 2.54 -17.23 -10.42
C ILE A 337 1.68 -18.45 -10.08
N PRO A 338 0.55 -18.68 -10.81
CA PRO A 338 -0.25 -19.88 -10.62
C PRO A 338 0.56 -21.15 -10.92
N ILE A 339 0.44 -22.17 -10.07
CA ILE A 339 1.10 -23.47 -10.29
C ILE A 339 0.36 -24.29 -11.35
N GLY A 340 -0.93 -24.05 -11.53
CA GLY A 340 -1.73 -24.67 -12.58
C GLY A 340 -1.93 -26.18 -12.36
N PHE A 341 -1.65 -27.00 -13.37
CA PHE A 341 -1.89 -28.46 -13.38
C PHE A 341 -1.20 -29.19 -12.22
N LEU A 342 -0.07 -28.69 -11.70
CA LEU A 342 0.65 -29.32 -10.60
C LEU A 342 0.07 -28.99 -9.22
N ALA A 343 -1.01 -28.21 -9.15
CA ALA A 343 -1.65 -27.89 -7.88
C ALA A 343 -2.49 -29.06 -7.33
N GLY A 344 -2.77 -29.02 -6.00
CA GLY A 344 -3.70 -29.97 -5.37
C GLY A 344 -3.15 -31.37 -5.10
N ILE A 345 -1.84 -31.54 -5.13
CA ILE A 345 -1.21 -32.83 -4.82
C ILE A 345 -1.09 -32.96 -3.30
N SER A 346 -1.60 -34.07 -2.74
CA SER A 346 -1.54 -34.37 -1.29
C SER A 346 -0.34 -35.23 -0.88
N ASP A 347 0.66 -35.40 -1.74
CA ASP A 347 1.85 -36.19 -1.51
C ASP A 347 3.03 -35.31 -1.11
N ASP A 348 3.62 -35.58 0.05
CA ASP A 348 4.72 -34.76 0.62
C ASP A 348 6.01 -34.83 -0.20
N GLU A 349 6.30 -35.96 -0.87
CA GLU A 349 7.49 -36.10 -1.69
C GLU A 349 7.32 -35.31 -2.99
N LEU A 350 6.17 -35.44 -3.65
CA LEU A 350 5.85 -34.66 -4.82
C LEU A 350 5.78 -33.15 -4.53
N ASN A 351 5.27 -32.77 -3.36
CA ASN A 351 5.27 -31.36 -2.93
C ASN A 351 6.69 -30.83 -2.71
N ARG A 352 7.60 -31.63 -2.15
CA ARG A 352 9.02 -31.25 -2.04
C ARG A 352 9.69 -31.10 -3.40
N MET A 353 9.46 -32.02 -4.32
CA MET A 353 9.99 -31.94 -5.70
C MET A 353 9.44 -30.72 -6.42
N LYS A 354 8.13 -30.46 -6.33
CA LYS A 354 7.47 -29.29 -6.90
C LYS A 354 8.06 -28.01 -6.35
N TRP A 355 8.21 -27.89 -5.02
CA TRP A 355 8.84 -26.75 -4.38
C TRP A 355 10.26 -26.51 -4.92
N HIS A 356 11.09 -27.56 -4.93
CA HIS A 356 12.46 -27.46 -5.42
C HIS A 356 12.52 -26.96 -6.87
N LEU A 357 11.65 -27.48 -7.74
CA LEU A 357 11.56 -27.05 -9.15
C LEU A 357 11.23 -25.55 -9.25
N TYR A 358 10.21 -25.08 -8.50
CA TYR A 358 9.82 -23.68 -8.54
C TYR A 358 10.87 -22.76 -7.92
N ASP A 359 11.51 -23.17 -6.83
CA ASP A 359 12.60 -22.43 -6.19
C ASP A 359 13.76 -22.19 -7.16
N GLU A 360 14.22 -23.25 -7.81
CA GLU A 360 15.30 -23.18 -8.81
C GLU A 360 14.91 -22.31 -10.01
N LEU A 361 13.69 -22.47 -10.54
CA LEU A 361 13.22 -21.69 -11.68
C LEU A 361 13.11 -20.20 -11.36
N VAL A 362 12.58 -19.86 -10.19
CA VAL A 362 12.41 -18.45 -9.75
C VAL A 362 13.77 -17.81 -9.54
N LYS A 363 14.68 -18.48 -8.83
CA LYS A 363 16.07 -18.01 -8.65
C LYS A 363 16.77 -17.81 -9.97
N LYS A 364 16.71 -18.80 -10.87
CA LYS A 364 17.33 -18.72 -12.19
C LYS A 364 16.81 -17.54 -13.02
N LYS A 365 15.50 -17.27 -13.00
CA LYS A 365 14.91 -16.12 -13.71
C LYS A 365 15.42 -14.79 -13.14
N PHE A 366 15.48 -14.63 -11.84
CA PHE A 366 15.98 -13.41 -11.21
C PHE A 366 17.48 -13.22 -11.43
N PHE A 367 18.30 -14.27 -11.25
CA PHE A 367 19.75 -14.16 -11.48
C PHE A 367 20.09 -13.89 -12.95
N ALA A 368 19.35 -14.46 -13.89
CA ALA A 368 19.50 -14.14 -15.30
C ALA A 368 19.19 -12.67 -15.60
N LYS A 369 18.16 -12.09 -14.96
CA LYS A 369 17.81 -10.68 -15.10
C LYS A 369 18.86 -9.75 -14.48
N ILE A 370 19.49 -10.15 -13.38
CA ILE A 370 20.54 -9.40 -12.70
C ILE A 370 21.87 -9.44 -13.53
N GLY A 371 21.98 -10.39 -14.47
CA GLY A 371 23.22 -10.58 -15.26
C GLY A 371 24.31 -11.37 -14.53
N VAL A 372 23.98 -12.00 -13.40
CA VAL A 372 24.88 -12.83 -12.59
C VAL A 372 24.60 -14.30 -12.87
N GLY A 373 25.24 -14.82 -13.86
CA GLY A 373 25.14 -16.19 -14.34
C GLY A 373 25.10 -16.15 -15.85
N GLY A 374 26.15 -16.61 -16.51
CA GLY A 374 26.11 -16.82 -17.94
C GLY A 374 24.90 -17.70 -18.29
N PRO A 375 24.24 -17.50 -19.42
CA PRO A 375 23.14 -18.35 -19.83
C PRO A 375 23.67 -19.78 -19.91
N ALA A 376 23.12 -20.70 -19.12
CA ALA A 376 23.19 -22.09 -19.47
C ALA A 376 22.47 -22.19 -20.83
N GLN A 377 23.22 -22.34 -21.90
CA GLN A 377 22.65 -22.53 -23.24
C GLN A 377 21.94 -23.88 -23.21
N VAL A 378 20.62 -23.82 -23.18
CA VAL A 378 19.80 -25.00 -23.44
C VAL A 378 19.78 -25.15 -24.94
N SER A 379 20.73 -25.93 -25.48
CA SER A 379 20.64 -26.37 -26.87
C SER A 379 19.58 -27.47 -26.98
N ARG A 380 18.56 -27.24 -27.77
CA ARG A 380 17.65 -28.32 -28.21
C ARG A 380 18.36 -29.07 -29.32
N SER A 381 18.75 -30.34 -29.05
CA SER A 381 19.14 -31.24 -30.14
C SER A 381 17.90 -31.64 -30.93
N GLU A 382 18.06 -31.86 -32.20
CA GLU A 382 16.96 -32.27 -33.12
C GLU A 382 16.29 -33.62 -32.72
N THR A 383 16.80 -34.32 -31.73
CA THR A 383 16.28 -35.60 -31.20
C THR A 383 15.46 -35.47 -29.91
N GLY A 384 15.10 -34.26 -29.49
CA GLY A 384 14.20 -34.04 -28.32
C GLY A 384 14.81 -34.33 -26.95
N SER A 385 16.08 -34.64 -26.82
CA SER A 385 16.76 -34.79 -25.51
C SER A 385 17.47 -33.50 -25.12
N LEU A 386 17.19 -33.07 -23.85
CA LEU A 386 17.91 -31.96 -23.22
C LEU A 386 19.30 -32.43 -22.78
N ARG A 387 20.37 -31.84 -23.28
CA ARG A 387 21.70 -31.95 -22.71
C ARG A 387 22.04 -30.65 -21.99
N LEU A 388 22.41 -30.78 -20.75
CA LEU A 388 23.08 -29.72 -19.98
C LEU A 388 24.57 -29.81 -20.31
N GLU A 389 25.13 -28.82 -20.95
CA GLU A 389 26.59 -28.64 -21.03
C GLU A 389 27.01 -27.78 -19.83
N GLU A 390 28.00 -28.27 -19.10
CA GLU A 390 28.60 -27.61 -17.92
C GLU A 390 29.42 -26.35 -18.29
#